data_20cd7597f059695ab9511d7a2b97fcd7
#
_entry.id   20cd7597f059695ab9511d7a2b97fcd7
#
_cell.length_a   1.000
_cell.length_b   1.000
_cell.length_c   1.000
_cell.angle_alpha   90.00
_cell.angle_beta   90.00
_cell.angle_gamma   90.00
#
_symmetry.space_group_name_H-M   'P 1'
#
loop_
_entity.id
_entity.type
_entity.pdbx_description
1 polymer ?
#
loop_
_entity_poly.entity_id
_entity_poly.type
_entity_poly.pdbx_seq_one_letter_code
_entity_poly.pdbx_strand_id
1 'polypeptide(L)' 'MKCPDCKYGIPEKGKVTVSFDKDNCTVVIKEVPAMVCPVCGAYYLDETITQKVLDLGSAVAKKGSEVEVIHLQAA' A
#
# COMPACT_ATOMS: atom_id res chain seq x y z
N MET A 1 9.22 -10.79 -15.09
CA MET A 1 10.10 -10.62 -13.93
C MET A 1 9.66 -11.54 -12.80
N LYS A 2 10.58 -12.29 -12.25
CA LYS A 2 10.26 -13.20 -11.16
C LYS A 2 10.22 -12.47 -9.82
N CYS A 3 9.37 -12.93 -8.92
CA CYS A 3 9.30 -12.40 -7.57
C CYS A 3 10.67 -12.58 -6.87
N PRO A 4 11.29 -11.50 -6.36
CA PRO A 4 12.58 -11.63 -5.70
C PRO A 4 12.53 -12.35 -4.35
N ASP A 5 11.35 -12.45 -3.73
CA ASP A 5 11.22 -13.11 -2.43
C ASP A 5 11.14 -14.63 -2.56
N CYS A 6 10.22 -15.14 -3.36
CA CYS A 6 10.03 -16.58 -3.51
C CYS A 6 10.72 -17.16 -4.74
N LYS A 7 11.05 -16.32 -5.71
CA LYS A 7 11.72 -16.69 -6.97
C LYS A 7 10.91 -17.62 -7.88
N TYR A 8 9.69 -17.94 -7.52
CA TYR A 8 8.85 -18.86 -8.28
C TYR A 8 7.67 -18.17 -8.94
N GLY A 9 7.13 -17.13 -8.35
CA GLY A 9 5.98 -16.41 -8.87
C GLY A 9 6.37 -15.26 -9.79
N ILE A 10 5.43 -14.85 -10.61
CA ILE A 10 5.57 -13.66 -11.46
C ILE A 10 4.55 -12.65 -10.93
N PRO A 11 4.99 -11.46 -10.44
CA PRO A 11 4.05 -10.47 -9.91
C PRO A 11 3.02 -10.04 -10.94
N GLU A 12 1.79 -9.93 -10.51
CA GLU A 12 0.67 -9.53 -11.35
C GLU A 12 0.01 -8.29 -10.79
N LYS A 13 -0.67 -7.54 -11.63
CA LYS A 13 -1.41 -6.37 -11.20
C LYS A 13 -2.53 -6.77 -10.25
N GLY A 14 -2.59 -6.13 -9.10
CA GLY A 14 -3.61 -6.40 -8.10
C GLY A 14 -3.80 -5.20 -7.20
N LYS A 15 -4.57 -5.39 -6.15
CA LYS A 15 -4.81 -4.36 -5.14
C LYS A 15 -4.52 -4.93 -3.77
N VAL A 16 -3.91 -4.11 -2.91
CA VAL A 16 -3.55 -4.52 -1.56
C VAL A 16 -4.03 -3.48 -0.55
N THR A 17 -4.07 -3.88 0.71
CA THR A 17 -4.31 -2.98 1.82
C THR A 17 -2.97 -2.69 2.49
N VAL A 18 -2.64 -1.40 2.57
CA VAL A 18 -1.41 -0.95 3.20
C VAL A 18 -1.76 -0.27 4.52
N SER A 19 -1.07 -0.65 5.58
CA SER A 19 -1.27 -0.01 6.88
C SER A 19 0.06 0.42 7.46
N PHE A 20 0.07 1.55 8.14
CA PHE A 20 1.26 2.04 8.81
C PHE A 20 0.88 3.03 9.91
N ASP A 21 1.79 3.21 10.86
CA ASP A 21 1.60 4.15 11.96
C ASP A 21 2.41 5.42 11.71
N LYS A 22 1.81 6.55 11.98
CA LYS A 22 2.48 7.84 11.88
C LYS A 22 1.90 8.82 12.91
N ASP A 23 2.75 9.40 13.72
CA ASP A 23 2.36 10.40 14.73
C ASP A 23 1.18 9.94 15.61
N ASN A 24 1.26 8.71 16.12
CA ASN A 24 0.22 8.07 16.94
C ASN A 24 -1.09 7.83 16.21
N CYS A 25 -1.05 7.85 14.88
CA CYS A 25 -2.21 7.58 14.04
C CYS A 25 -1.96 6.32 13.22
N THR A 26 -2.89 5.37 13.26
CA THR A 26 -2.84 4.20 12.40
C THR A 26 -3.60 4.51 11.12
N VAL A 27 -2.90 4.47 10.00
CA VAL A 27 -3.49 4.74 8.69
C VAL A 27 -3.63 3.43 7.93
N VAL A 28 -4.83 3.14 7.47
CA VAL A 28 -5.12 1.96 6.65
C VAL A 28 -5.61 2.45 5.29
N ILE A 29 -4.90 2.08 4.23
CA ILE A 29 -5.25 2.50 2.88
C ILE A 29 -5.62 1.25 2.09
N LYS A 30 -6.86 1.20 1.63
CA LYS A 30 -7.40 0.06 0.89
C LYS A 30 -7.40 0.31 -0.61
N GLU A 31 -7.43 -0.77 -1.37
CA GLU A 31 -7.47 -0.73 -2.84
C GLU A 31 -6.26 -0.03 -3.44
N VAL A 32 -5.09 -0.26 -2.86
CA VAL A 32 -3.84 0.29 -3.36
C VAL A 32 -3.37 -0.55 -4.55
N PRO A 33 -3.22 0.04 -5.74
CA PRO A 33 -2.70 -0.70 -6.89
C PRO A 33 -1.27 -1.17 -6.62
N ALA A 34 -1.02 -2.45 -6.85
CA ALA A 34 0.29 -3.04 -6.58
C ALA A 34 0.53 -4.22 -7.49
N MET A 35 1.78 -4.62 -7.60
CA MET A 35 2.15 -5.88 -8.23
C MET A 35 2.20 -6.93 -7.13
N VAL A 36 1.40 -7.96 -7.26
CA VAL A 36 1.25 -8.99 -6.23
C VAL A 36 1.74 -10.34 -6.76
N CYS A 37 2.59 -10.99 -5.98
CA CYS A 37 3.05 -12.33 -6.31
C CYS A 37 1.97 -13.34 -5.93
N PRO A 38 1.47 -14.16 -6.88
CA PRO A 38 0.42 -15.13 -6.55
C PRO A 38 0.91 -16.33 -5.75
N VAL A 39 2.22 -16.50 -5.65
CA VAL A 39 2.80 -17.65 -4.95
C VAL A 39 3.04 -17.35 -3.48
N CYS A 40 3.74 -16.26 -3.16
CA CYS A 40 4.08 -15.93 -1.78
C CYS A 40 3.26 -14.80 -1.18
N GLY A 41 2.45 -14.11 -1.98
CA GLY A 41 1.64 -12.99 -1.50
C GLY A 41 2.38 -11.68 -1.31
N ALA A 42 3.67 -11.62 -1.62
CA ALA A 42 4.43 -10.39 -1.54
C ALA A 42 3.90 -9.38 -2.55
N TYR A 43 3.96 -8.10 -2.20
CA TYR A 43 3.48 -7.05 -3.09
C TYR A 43 4.53 -5.95 -3.23
N TYR A 44 4.46 -5.23 -4.35
CA TYR A 44 5.39 -4.16 -4.66
C TYR A 44 4.63 -2.96 -5.16
N LEU A 45 4.97 -1.78 -4.63
CA LEU A 45 4.38 -0.52 -5.03
C LEU A 45 5.38 0.23 -5.90
N ASP A 46 4.91 0.91 -6.95
CA ASP A 46 5.80 1.79 -7.72
C ASP A 46 5.98 3.12 -6.97
N GLU A 47 6.89 3.96 -7.47
CA GLU A 47 7.21 5.24 -6.82
C GLU A 47 5.99 6.16 -6.74
N THR A 48 5.20 6.22 -7.81
CA THR A 48 4.02 7.07 -7.85
C THR A 48 3.00 6.67 -6.80
N ILE A 49 2.72 5.38 -6.68
CA ILE A 49 1.77 4.86 -5.69
C ILE A 49 2.33 5.03 -4.29
N THR A 50 3.61 4.73 -4.09
CA THR A 50 4.26 4.91 -2.79
C THR A 50 4.14 6.37 -2.33
N GLN A 51 4.40 7.31 -3.22
CA GLN A 51 4.30 8.73 -2.89
C GLN A 51 2.87 9.13 -2.52
N LYS A 52 1.87 8.64 -3.25
CA LYS A 52 0.47 8.89 -2.93
C LYS A 52 0.09 8.35 -1.55
N VAL A 53 0.55 7.16 -1.22
CA VAL A 53 0.29 6.55 0.08
C VAL A 53 0.89 7.39 1.20
N LEU A 54 2.14 7.83 1.04
CA LEU A 54 2.81 8.67 2.02
C LEU A 54 2.12 10.02 2.19
N ASP A 55 1.71 10.65 1.09
CA ASP A 55 1.03 11.93 1.12
C ASP A 55 -0.32 11.83 1.84
N LEU A 56 -1.09 10.79 1.55
CA LEU A 56 -2.36 10.55 2.21
C LEU A 56 -2.17 10.30 3.71
N GLY A 57 -1.18 9.50 4.06
CA GLY A 57 -0.86 9.23 5.46
C GLY A 57 -0.49 10.49 6.22
N SER A 58 0.32 11.37 5.61
CA SER A 58 0.70 12.64 6.22
C SER A 58 -0.49 13.56 6.42
N ALA A 59 -1.37 13.65 5.42
CA ALA A 59 -2.57 14.49 5.50
C ALA A 59 -3.51 14.01 6.62
N VAL A 60 -3.68 12.71 6.74
CA VAL A 60 -4.55 12.11 7.77
C VAL A 60 -3.95 12.29 9.15
N ALA A 61 -2.64 12.07 9.31
CA ALA A 61 -1.97 12.24 10.59
C ALA A 61 -2.13 13.66 11.15
N LYS A 62 -2.17 14.66 10.28
CA LYS A 62 -2.35 16.05 10.69
C LYS A 62 -3.75 16.34 11.26
N LYS A 63 -4.72 15.49 10.95
CA LYS A 63 -6.08 15.64 11.47
C LYS A 63 -6.23 15.19 12.91
N GLY A 64 -5.23 14.48 13.45
CA GLY A 64 -5.25 14.02 14.83
C GLY A 64 -6.13 12.80 15.08
N SER A 65 -6.54 12.10 14.04
CA SER A 65 -7.33 10.87 14.19
C SER A 65 -6.45 9.74 14.72
N GLU A 66 -7.00 8.87 15.58
CA GLU A 66 -6.25 7.71 16.07
C GLU A 66 -6.18 6.61 15.02
N VAL A 67 -7.26 6.40 14.29
CA VAL A 67 -7.34 5.40 13.22
C VAL A 67 -8.07 6.02 12.04
N GLU A 68 -7.53 5.83 10.85
CA GLU A 68 -8.16 6.32 9.64
C GLU A 68 -8.11 5.25 8.57
N VAL A 69 -9.22 5.05 7.88
CA VAL A 69 -9.32 4.11 6.76
C VAL A 69 -9.60 4.89 5.49
N ILE A 70 -8.75 4.71 4.49
CA ILE A 70 -8.82 5.43 3.22
C ILE A 70 -8.93 4.42 2.08
N HIS A 71 -9.75 4.72 1.11
CA HIS A 71 -9.82 3.94 -0.13
C HIS A 71 -9.05 4.70 -1.20
N LEU A 72 -7.94 4.15 -1.65
CA LEU A 72 -7.16 4.73 -2.73
C LEU A 72 -7.77 4.29 -4.05
N GLN A 73 -8.32 5.22 -4.78
CA GLN A 73 -8.83 4.94 -6.11
C GLN A 73 -7.74 5.27 -7.12
N ALA A 74 -7.36 4.26 -7.89
CA ALA A 74 -6.50 4.48 -9.03
C ALA A 74 -7.38 4.99 -10.17
N ALA A 75 -7.37 6.26 -10.35
CA ALA A 75 -8.07 6.85 -11.48
C ALA A 75 -7.28 6.61 -12.75
#